data_1eff32882232b3802656eff136abe4af
#
_entry.id   1eff32882232b3802656eff136abe4af
#
_cell.length_a   1.000
_cell.length_b   1.000
_cell.length_c   1.000
_cell.angle_alpha   90.00
_cell.angle_beta   90.00
_cell.angle_gamma   90.00
#
_symmetry.space_group_name_H-M   'P 1'
#
loop_
_entity.id
_entity.type
_entity.pdbx_description
1 polymer ?
#
loop_
_entity_poly.entity_id
_entity_poly.type
_entity_poly.pdbx_seq_one_letter_code
_entity_poly.pdbx_strand_id
1 'polypeptide(L)'
;MIDIHTWRETFLEALDRTFPARVRFVGLQGSYGRGEATEGSDIDAVVILDRLSPADIGAYAAMLDGLPHRELSCGFLAGQDELLHWDPADLFQFYHDTEPVRGDLQAVAALLDHVAVCRAIRAGVCAIYHG
;
A
#
# COMPACT_ATOMS: atom_id res chain seq x y z
N MET A 1 -9.05 20.80 -7.65
CA MET A 1 -8.73 19.39 -7.47
C MET A 1 -7.21 19.20 -7.52
N ILE A 2 -6.69 18.26 -6.75
CA ILE A 2 -5.24 18.00 -6.69
C ILE A 2 -4.78 17.36 -8.01
N ASP A 3 -3.65 17.87 -8.55
CA ASP A 3 -2.98 17.18 -9.66
C ASP A 3 -2.22 15.98 -9.06
N ILE A 4 -2.84 14.81 -9.14
CA ILE A 4 -2.28 13.61 -8.52
C ILE A 4 -0.96 13.19 -9.18
N HIS A 5 -0.76 13.46 -10.46
CA HIS A 5 0.49 13.12 -11.14
C HIS A 5 1.65 13.93 -10.60
N THR A 6 1.46 15.23 -10.42
CA THR A 6 2.48 16.11 -9.83
C THR A 6 2.74 15.72 -8.37
N TRP A 7 1.69 15.43 -7.61
CA TRP A 7 1.82 14.97 -6.22
C TRP A 7 2.61 13.67 -6.13
N ARG A 8 2.32 12.71 -7.02
CA ARG A 8 3.04 11.43 -7.07
C ARG A 8 4.53 11.61 -7.31
N GLU A 9 4.91 12.47 -8.26
CA GLU A 9 6.32 12.73 -8.56
C GLU A 9 7.04 13.34 -7.37
N THR A 10 6.42 14.34 -6.73
CA THR A 10 6.98 14.98 -5.53
C THR A 10 7.11 13.97 -4.38
N PHE A 11 6.10 13.11 -4.21
CA PHE A 11 6.09 12.06 -3.19
C PHE A 11 7.22 11.06 -3.42
N LEU A 12 7.39 10.58 -4.65
CA LEU A 12 8.44 9.62 -4.98
C LEU A 12 9.83 10.21 -4.76
N GLU A 13 10.05 11.46 -5.15
CA GLU A 13 11.32 12.14 -4.90
C GLU A 13 11.63 12.24 -3.41
N ALA A 14 10.63 12.60 -2.62
CA ALA A 14 10.78 12.71 -1.17
C ALA A 14 11.08 11.33 -0.54
N LEU A 15 10.41 10.28 -1.01
CA LEU A 15 10.68 8.92 -0.56
C LEU A 15 12.11 8.48 -0.86
N ASP A 16 12.58 8.76 -2.06
CA ASP A 16 13.94 8.38 -2.46
C ASP A 16 15.01 9.12 -1.65
N ARG A 17 14.73 10.35 -1.22
CA ARG A 17 15.63 11.10 -0.33
C ARG A 17 15.58 10.59 1.11
N THR A 18 14.40 10.20 1.57
CA THR A 18 14.20 9.75 2.96
C THR A 18 14.66 8.31 3.17
N PHE A 19 14.41 7.44 2.19
CA PHE A 19 14.72 6.01 2.26
C PHE A 19 15.51 5.56 1.02
N PRO A 20 16.78 5.99 0.85
CA PRO A 20 17.57 5.65 -0.35
C PRO A 20 17.67 4.14 -0.55
N ALA A 21 17.29 3.66 -1.74
CA ALA A 21 17.37 2.26 -2.16
C ALA A 21 16.55 1.28 -1.28
N ARG A 22 15.65 1.79 -0.43
CA ARG A 22 14.89 0.94 0.50
C ARG A 22 13.42 0.78 0.13
N VAL A 23 12.91 1.58 -0.80
CA VAL A 23 11.50 1.54 -1.20
C VAL A 23 11.29 0.37 -2.16
N ARG A 24 10.47 -0.60 -1.75
CA ARG A 24 10.17 -1.79 -2.55
C ARG A 24 8.90 -1.64 -3.38
N PHE A 25 7.95 -0.87 -2.86
CA PHE A 25 6.67 -0.68 -3.54
C PHE A 25 6.03 0.62 -3.08
N VAL A 26 5.37 1.30 -4.01
CA VAL A 26 4.51 2.45 -3.74
C VAL A 26 3.22 2.26 -4.50
N GLY A 27 2.08 2.48 -3.84
CA GLY A 27 0.78 2.37 -4.47
C GLY A 27 -0.20 3.39 -3.94
N LEU A 28 -1.34 3.49 -4.60
CA LEU A 28 -2.47 4.32 -4.18
C LEU A 28 -3.68 3.43 -3.97
N GLN A 29 -4.39 3.69 -2.89
CA GLN A 29 -5.67 3.05 -2.57
C GLN A 29 -6.79 4.09 -2.55
N GLY A 30 -8.00 3.64 -2.26
CA GLY A 30 -9.15 4.53 -2.15
C GLY A 30 -9.53 5.17 -3.48
N SER A 31 -10.07 6.37 -3.40
CA SER A 31 -10.62 7.08 -4.57
C SER A 31 -9.58 7.35 -5.65
N TYR A 32 -8.37 7.76 -5.25
CA TYR A 32 -7.30 8.00 -6.23
C TYR A 32 -6.81 6.71 -6.88
N GLY A 33 -6.76 5.61 -6.14
CA GLY A 33 -6.39 4.31 -6.70
C GLY A 33 -7.41 3.80 -7.70
N ARG A 34 -8.69 4.09 -7.49
CA ARG A 34 -9.78 3.67 -8.39
C ARG A 34 -10.06 4.64 -9.54
N GLY A 35 -9.40 5.80 -9.56
CA GLY A 35 -9.69 6.83 -10.55
C GLY A 35 -11.01 7.55 -10.32
N GLU A 36 -11.53 7.53 -9.09
CA GLU A 36 -12.82 8.09 -8.71
C GLU A 36 -12.69 9.30 -7.78
N ALA A 37 -11.50 9.87 -7.66
CA ALA A 37 -11.25 10.95 -6.73
C ALA A 37 -12.04 12.21 -7.09
N THR A 38 -12.53 12.87 -6.04
CA THR A 38 -13.22 14.16 -6.15
C THR A 38 -12.45 15.18 -5.31
N GLU A 39 -12.85 16.45 -5.37
CA GLU A 39 -12.29 17.49 -4.53
C GLU A 39 -12.48 17.12 -3.06
N GLY A 40 -11.40 17.16 -2.29
CA GLY A 40 -11.43 16.78 -0.88
C GLY A 40 -11.21 15.29 -0.61
N SER A 41 -11.05 14.45 -1.63
CA SER A 41 -10.70 13.04 -1.42
C SER A 41 -9.34 12.91 -0.75
N ASP A 42 -9.23 11.97 0.19
CA ASP A 42 -7.95 11.64 0.83
C ASP A 42 -7.02 10.94 -0.17
N ILE A 43 -5.72 11.17 -0.01
CA ILE A 43 -4.69 10.49 -0.79
C ILE A 43 -4.19 9.30 0.06
N ASP A 44 -4.65 8.11 -0.26
CA ASP A 44 -4.31 6.89 0.46
C ASP A 44 -3.07 6.26 -0.16
N ALA A 45 -1.90 6.72 0.25
CA ALA A 45 -0.63 6.21 -0.25
C ALA A 45 -0.13 5.04 0.59
N VAL A 46 0.37 4.01 -0.09
CA VAL A 46 0.95 2.82 0.52
C VAL A 46 2.41 2.76 0.16
N VAL A 47 3.27 2.60 1.16
CA VAL A 47 4.71 2.47 0.96
C VAL A 47 5.20 1.21 1.65
N ILE A 48 5.89 0.36 0.90
CA ILE A 48 6.51 -0.86 1.43
C ILE A 48 8.01 -0.70 1.35
N LEU A 49 8.66 -0.75 2.50
CA LEU A 49 10.12 -0.70 2.62
C LEU A 49 10.70 -2.11 2.70
N ASP A 50 12.01 -2.23 2.52
CA ASP A 50 12.75 -3.47 2.72
C ASP A 50 12.50 -4.04 4.13
N ARG A 51 12.47 -3.17 5.12
CA ARG A 51 12.13 -3.46 6.52
C ARG A 51 11.63 -2.19 7.18
N LEU A 52 10.91 -2.32 8.26
CA LEU A 52 10.36 -1.18 8.99
C LEU A 52 10.93 -1.14 10.40
N SER A 53 11.40 0.03 10.82
CA SER A 53 11.83 0.31 12.18
C SER A 53 11.04 1.50 12.74
N PRO A 54 11.00 1.68 14.07
CA PRO A 54 10.34 2.86 14.66
C PRO A 54 10.88 4.18 14.14
N ALA A 55 12.20 4.26 13.88
CA ALA A 55 12.81 5.46 13.31
C ALA A 55 12.27 5.78 11.92
N ASP A 56 11.95 4.76 11.12
CA ASP A 56 11.40 4.92 9.77
C ASP A 56 10.01 5.56 9.82
N ILE A 57 9.20 5.20 10.80
CA ILE A 57 7.86 5.77 10.99
C ILE A 57 7.96 7.27 11.23
N GLY A 58 8.88 7.69 12.12
CA GLY A 58 9.11 9.11 12.39
C GLY A 58 9.64 9.86 11.18
N ALA A 59 10.59 9.26 10.44
CA ALA A 59 11.12 9.87 9.23
C ALA A 59 10.05 10.04 8.15
N TYR A 60 9.17 9.05 7.99
CA TYR A 60 8.07 9.12 7.04
C TYR A 60 7.07 10.23 7.40
N ALA A 61 6.69 10.33 8.67
CA ALA A 61 5.80 11.37 9.14
C ALA A 61 6.39 12.76 8.89
N ALA A 62 7.68 12.96 9.21
CA ALA A 62 8.36 14.23 8.97
C ALA A 62 8.43 14.55 7.46
N MET A 63 8.64 13.55 6.62
CA MET A 63 8.64 13.71 5.17
C MET A 63 7.26 14.20 4.68
N LEU A 64 6.19 13.57 5.14
CA LEU A 64 4.83 13.97 4.77
C LEU A 64 4.51 15.40 5.16
N ASP A 65 4.99 15.84 6.33
CA ASP A 65 4.75 17.21 6.82
C ASP A 65 5.35 18.26 5.88
N GLY A 66 6.36 17.91 5.10
CA GLY A 66 6.97 18.79 4.11
C GLY A 66 6.32 18.76 2.74
N LEU A 67 5.31 17.92 2.51
CA LEU A 67 4.66 17.78 1.22
C LEU A 67 3.38 18.61 1.13
N PRO A 68 2.98 19.01 -0.10
CA PRO A 68 1.69 19.67 -0.29
C PRO A 68 0.53 18.71 0.05
N HIS A 69 -0.58 19.27 0.46
CA HIS A 69 -1.81 18.54 0.79
C HIS A 69 -1.61 17.53 1.94
N ARG A 70 -0.81 17.90 2.94
CA ARG A 70 -0.56 17.04 4.11
C ARG A 70 -1.85 16.63 4.80
N GLU A 71 -2.83 17.51 4.86
CA GLU A 71 -4.12 17.28 5.52
C GLU A 71 -4.95 16.19 4.83
N LEU A 72 -4.69 15.91 3.55
CA LEU A 72 -5.36 14.87 2.79
C LEU A 72 -4.52 13.60 2.66
N SER A 73 -3.26 13.64 3.06
CA SER A 73 -2.34 12.52 2.92
C SER A 73 -2.57 11.52 4.05
N CYS A 74 -2.97 10.32 3.70
CA CYS A 74 -3.10 9.21 4.63
C CYS A 74 -2.59 7.92 3.99
N GLY A 75 -2.92 6.78 4.55
CA GLY A 75 -2.41 5.51 4.06
C GLY A 75 -1.49 4.88 5.10
N PHE A 76 -0.57 4.03 4.66
CA PHE A 76 0.29 3.35 5.61
C PHE A 76 1.69 3.07 5.07
N LEU A 77 2.59 2.78 6.01
CA LEU A 77 3.96 2.39 5.79
C LEU A 77 4.17 1.02 6.41
N ALA A 78 4.75 0.09 5.69
CA ALA A 78 5.02 -1.27 6.20
C ALA A 78 6.36 -1.78 5.68
N GLY A 79 6.88 -2.81 6.35
CA GLY A 79 8.02 -3.57 5.86
C GLY A 79 7.56 -4.72 4.97
N GLN A 80 8.42 -5.14 4.05
CA GLN A 80 8.10 -6.21 3.11
C GLN A 80 7.75 -7.51 3.82
N ASP A 81 8.53 -7.88 4.84
CA ASP A 81 8.28 -9.12 5.58
C ASP A 81 6.97 -9.06 6.37
N GLU A 82 6.65 -7.90 6.92
CA GLU A 82 5.39 -7.72 7.65
C GLU A 82 4.20 -7.90 6.73
N LEU A 83 4.26 -7.33 5.54
CA LEU A 83 3.18 -7.45 4.56
C LEU A 83 2.91 -8.91 4.21
N LEU A 84 3.96 -9.69 3.99
CA LEU A 84 3.82 -11.10 3.60
C LEU A 84 3.30 -11.99 4.74
N HIS A 85 3.28 -11.49 5.97
CA HIS A 85 2.74 -12.20 7.13
C HIS A 85 1.32 -11.73 7.52
N TRP A 86 0.71 -10.87 6.74
CA TRP A 86 -0.66 -10.43 7.00
C TRP A 86 -1.65 -11.57 6.87
N ASP A 87 -2.81 -11.40 7.50
CA ASP A 87 -3.94 -12.30 7.31
C ASP A 87 -4.26 -12.41 5.79
N PRO A 88 -4.52 -13.63 5.28
CA PRO A 88 -4.81 -13.82 3.86
C PRO A 88 -5.93 -12.94 3.31
N ALA A 89 -6.98 -12.70 4.08
CA ALA A 89 -8.09 -11.85 3.64
C ALA A 89 -7.66 -10.40 3.49
N ASP A 90 -6.87 -9.89 4.43
CA ASP A 90 -6.34 -8.53 4.38
C ASP A 90 -5.36 -8.37 3.22
N LEU A 91 -4.51 -9.36 2.99
CA LEU A 91 -3.54 -9.35 1.91
C LEU A 91 -4.24 -9.39 0.55
N PHE A 92 -5.30 -10.18 0.42
CA PHE A 92 -6.11 -10.26 -0.79
C PHE A 92 -6.75 -8.91 -1.09
N GLN A 93 -7.36 -8.27 -0.09
CA GLN A 93 -7.97 -6.96 -0.25
C GLN A 93 -6.92 -5.92 -0.63
N PHE A 94 -5.77 -5.92 0.02
CA PHE A 94 -4.67 -5.03 -0.31
C PHE A 94 -4.26 -5.18 -1.78
N TYR A 95 -4.10 -6.41 -2.25
CA TYR A 95 -3.70 -6.69 -3.62
C TYR A 95 -4.69 -6.13 -4.63
N HIS A 96 -5.98 -6.29 -4.39
CA HIS A 96 -7.02 -5.85 -5.31
C HIS A 96 -7.33 -4.36 -5.23
N ASP A 97 -7.13 -3.74 -4.07
CA ASP A 97 -7.50 -2.34 -3.86
C ASP A 97 -6.36 -1.36 -4.12
N THR A 98 -5.17 -1.85 -4.44
CA THR A 98 -3.99 -1.01 -4.60
C THR A 98 -3.60 -0.88 -6.06
N GLU A 99 -3.51 0.37 -6.55
CA GLU A 99 -2.94 0.66 -7.86
C GLU A 99 -1.45 0.91 -7.72
N PRO A 100 -0.59 0.11 -8.39
CA PRO A 100 0.85 0.31 -8.32
C PRO A 100 1.28 1.64 -8.92
N VAL A 101 2.13 2.38 -8.20
CA VAL A 101 2.80 3.59 -8.66
C VAL A 101 4.25 3.27 -9.00
N ARG A 102 4.90 2.46 -8.16
CA ARG A 102 6.27 1.98 -8.36
C ARG A 102 6.38 0.57 -7.81
N GLY A 103 7.11 -0.29 -8.51
CA GLY A 103 7.25 -1.69 -8.15
C GLY A 103 6.03 -2.50 -8.55
N ASP A 104 5.99 -3.76 -8.12
CA ASP A 104 4.89 -4.65 -8.41
C ASP A 104 4.52 -5.47 -7.17
N LEU A 105 3.38 -6.14 -7.25
CA LEU A 105 2.86 -6.99 -6.18
C LEU A 105 3.00 -8.48 -6.50
N GLN A 106 3.99 -8.85 -7.32
CA GLN A 106 4.17 -10.26 -7.73
C GLN A 106 4.41 -11.18 -6.54
N ALA A 107 5.19 -10.75 -5.56
CA ALA A 107 5.43 -11.57 -4.36
C ALA A 107 4.13 -11.81 -3.58
N VAL A 108 3.27 -10.79 -3.52
CA VAL A 108 1.95 -10.92 -2.90
C VAL A 108 1.06 -11.85 -3.71
N ALA A 109 1.02 -11.67 -5.02
CA ALA A 109 0.23 -12.51 -5.92
C ALA A 109 0.66 -13.97 -5.84
N ALA A 110 1.97 -14.24 -5.82
CA ALA A 110 2.50 -15.60 -5.70
C ALA A 110 2.09 -16.23 -4.37
N LEU A 111 2.13 -15.48 -3.28
CA LEU A 111 1.72 -15.97 -1.98
C LEU A 111 0.22 -16.27 -1.95
N LEU A 112 -0.60 -15.41 -2.53
CA LEU A 112 -2.05 -15.63 -2.64
C LEU A 112 -2.36 -16.88 -3.44
N ASP A 113 -1.64 -17.10 -4.55
CA ASP A 113 -1.86 -18.27 -5.41
C ASP A 113 -1.54 -19.59 -4.72
N HIS A 114 -0.46 -19.63 -3.90
CA HIS A 114 0.03 -20.85 -3.32
C HIS A 114 -0.50 -21.14 -1.92
N VAL A 115 -0.75 -20.13 -1.11
CA VAL A 115 -1.10 -20.30 0.30
C VAL A 115 -2.45 -19.67 0.63
N ALA A 116 -2.57 -18.37 0.38
CA ALA A 116 -3.75 -17.63 0.81
C ALA A 116 -5.01 -18.03 0.05
N VAL A 117 -4.91 -18.26 -1.26
CA VAL A 117 -6.04 -18.71 -2.07
C VAL A 117 -6.49 -20.10 -1.62
N CYS A 118 -5.57 -21.02 -1.36
CA CYS A 118 -5.91 -22.34 -0.87
C CYS A 118 -6.66 -22.27 0.47
N ARG A 119 -6.22 -21.43 1.38
CA ARG A 119 -6.91 -21.22 2.66
C ARG A 119 -8.30 -20.60 2.46
N ALA A 120 -8.40 -19.60 1.61
CA ALA A 120 -9.65 -18.97 1.29
C ALA A 120 -10.64 -19.94 0.64
N ILE A 121 -10.16 -20.80 -0.26
CA ILE A 121 -10.97 -21.83 -0.89
C ILE A 121 -11.45 -22.85 0.16
N ARG A 122 -10.56 -23.30 1.04
CA ARG A 122 -10.93 -24.22 2.12
C ARG A 122 -11.98 -23.63 3.03
N ALA A 123 -11.82 -22.39 3.44
CA ALA A 123 -12.80 -21.68 4.26
C ALA A 123 -14.12 -21.55 3.53
N GLY A 124 -14.10 -21.21 2.23
CA GLY A 124 -15.28 -21.10 1.40
C GLY A 124 -16.00 -22.44 1.23
N VAL A 125 -15.25 -23.52 1.00
CA VAL A 125 -15.81 -24.86 0.89
C VAL A 125 -16.43 -25.30 2.22
N CYS A 126 -15.75 -25.05 3.33
CA CYS A 126 -16.30 -25.34 4.65
C CYS A 126 -17.59 -24.56 4.90
N ALA A 127 -17.64 -23.29 4.54
CA ALA A 127 -18.83 -22.47 4.69
C ALA A 127 -20.00 -23.00 3.85
N ILE A 128 -19.72 -23.49 2.62
CA ILE A 128 -20.74 -24.07 1.77
C ILE A 128 -21.31 -25.36 2.37
N TYR A 129 -20.46 -26.21 2.93
CA TYR A 129 -20.88 -27.47 3.49
C TYR A 129 -21.54 -27.33 4.86
N HIS A 130 -21.17 -26.35 5.64
CA HIS A 130 -21.69 -26.14 7.01
C HIS A 130 -22.75 -25.07 7.08
N GLY A 131 -22.87 -24.30 6.04
CA GLY A 131 -23.83 -23.19 6.00
C GLY A 131 -25.07 -23.54 5.27
#